data_2fd9f908faa4b59b88dc244d94404e69
#
_entry.id   2fd9f908faa4b59b88dc244d94404e69
#
_cell.length_a   1.000
_cell.length_b   1.000
_cell.length_c   1.000
_cell.angle_alpha   90.00
_cell.angle_beta   90.00
_cell.angle_gamma   90.00
#
_symmetry.space_group_name_H-M   'P 1'
#
loop_
_entity.id
_entity.type
_entity.pdbx_description
1 polymer ?
#
loop_
_entity_poly.entity_id
_entity_poly.type
_entity_poly.pdbx_seq_one_letter_code
_entity_poly.pdbx_strand_id
1 'polypeptide(L)'
;MESKLEEKIFQYKCEVFYEDTDMGGRVYHANYLKFIERARSKFIETLQIDQRALLIAENKFFVVKNIIADYLLPAYFGDKLVIRTTLIEIKRASMILKQEILKDNKKIFDCDVRLALLNSFGKPEKFSVNFVDNIEKFFKFSK
;
A
#
# COMPACT_ATOMS: atom_id res chain seq x y z
N MET A 1 -23.05 -21.19 15.69
CA MET A 1 -22.43 -19.90 15.36
C MET A 1 -21.70 -20.03 14.04
N GLU A 2 -22.04 -19.18 13.10
CA GLU A 2 -21.35 -19.25 11.83
C GLU A 2 -20.08 -18.40 11.84
N SER A 3 -19.07 -18.92 11.20
CA SER A 3 -17.86 -18.17 11.01
C SER A 3 -17.96 -17.35 9.72
N LYS A 4 -17.48 -16.14 9.76
CA LYS A 4 -17.45 -15.26 8.60
C LYS A 4 -16.06 -15.27 8.01
N LEU A 5 -16.01 -15.10 6.70
CA LEU A 5 -14.78 -14.74 6.04
C LEU A 5 -14.61 -13.24 6.23
N GLU A 6 -13.51 -12.86 6.87
CA GLU A 6 -13.18 -11.47 7.04
C GLU A 6 -11.90 -11.19 6.30
N GLU A 7 -11.85 -10.04 5.66
CA GLU A 7 -10.63 -9.59 5.05
C GLU A 7 -9.72 -9.01 6.10
N LYS A 8 -8.48 -9.45 6.11
CA LYS A 8 -7.47 -8.79 6.91
C LYS A 8 -7.11 -7.47 6.26
N ILE A 9 -6.78 -6.51 7.10
CA ILE A 9 -6.32 -5.21 6.67
C ILE A 9 -4.91 -5.05 7.21
N PHE A 10 -3.97 -4.73 6.34
CA PHE A 10 -2.63 -4.40 6.80
C PHE A 10 -2.65 -2.95 7.31
N GLN A 11 -2.21 -2.77 8.55
CA GLN A 11 -2.16 -1.44 9.16
C GLN A 11 -0.71 -1.00 9.37
N TYR A 12 -0.44 0.24 9.01
CA TYR A 12 0.84 0.87 9.21
C TYR A 12 0.61 2.21 9.90
N LYS A 13 1.36 2.45 10.99
CA LYS A 13 1.21 3.68 11.76
C LYS A 13 2.36 4.62 11.42
N CYS A 14 2.04 5.89 11.29
CA CYS A 14 3.04 6.93 11.11
C CYS A 14 2.61 8.21 11.79
N GLU A 15 3.52 9.17 11.82
CA GLU A 15 3.29 10.46 12.45
C GLU A 15 3.72 11.55 11.49
N VAL A 16 3.03 12.68 11.52
CA VAL A 16 3.36 13.82 10.67
C VAL A 16 4.49 14.61 11.33
N PHE A 17 5.62 14.70 10.64
CA PHE A 17 6.75 15.52 11.07
C PHE A 17 6.75 16.88 10.40
N TYR A 18 7.56 17.79 10.91
CA TYR A 18 7.68 19.13 10.36
C TYR A 18 7.98 19.11 8.86
N GLU A 19 8.87 18.24 8.42
CA GLU A 19 9.27 18.14 7.01
C GLU A 19 8.13 17.72 6.08
N ASP A 20 7.06 17.15 6.62
CA ASP A 20 5.92 16.69 5.83
C ASP A 20 4.94 17.83 5.52
N THR A 21 5.10 18.98 6.17
CA THR A 21 4.12 20.07 6.12
C THR A 21 4.54 21.20 5.18
N ASP A 22 3.54 21.95 4.72
CA ASP A 22 3.75 23.16 3.94
C ASP A 22 3.72 24.40 4.87
N MET A 23 3.74 25.59 4.28
CA MET A 23 3.73 26.84 5.04
C MET A 23 2.51 27.01 5.94
N GLY A 24 1.40 26.37 5.58
CA GLY A 24 0.17 26.44 6.38
C GLY A 24 0.11 25.45 7.51
N GLY A 25 1.16 24.65 7.72
CA GLY A 25 1.19 23.62 8.76
C GLY A 25 0.44 22.36 8.40
N ARG A 26 -0.08 22.27 7.19
CA ARG A 26 -0.78 21.09 6.71
C ARG A 26 0.20 20.17 5.96
N VAL A 27 -0.08 18.89 5.96
CA VAL A 27 0.69 17.97 5.15
C VAL A 27 0.59 18.38 3.68
N TYR A 28 1.75 18.57 3.03
CA TYR A 28 1.82 18.88 1.62
C TYR A 28 1.22 17.72 0.81
N HIS A 29 0.37 18.03 -0.16
CA HIS A 29 -0.43 17.00 -0.84
C HIS A 29 0.40 15.84 -1.41
N ALA A 30 1.59 16.10 -1.92
CA ALA A 30 2.44 15.05 -2.46
C ALA A 30 2.97 14.09 -1.38
N ASN A 31 3.03 14.51 -0.14
CA ASN A 31 3.57 13.68 0.94
C ASN A 31 2.63 12.57 1.37
N TYR A 32 1.34 12.69 1.11
CA TYR A 32 0.42 11.57 1.33
C TYR A 32 0.84 10.34 0.50
N LEU A 33 1.37 10.57 -0.69
CA LEU A 33 1.84 9.48 -1.55
C LEU A 33 3.06 8.79 -0.95
N LYS A 34 3.89 9.51 -0.20
CA LYS A 34 5.02 8.92 0.53
C LYS A 34 4.54 8.06 1.68
N PHE A 35 3.52 8.51 2.40
CA PHE A 35 2.96 7.74 3.50
C PHE A 35 2.41 6.41 3.00
N ILE A 36 1.62 6.43 1.93
CA ILE A 36 1.05 5.20 1.39
C ILE A 36 2.11 4.29 0.77
N GLU A 37 3.18 4.87 0.21
CA GLU A 37 4.29 4.08 -0.32
C GLU A 37 5.01 3.32 0.79
N ARG A 38 5.30 3.98 1.90
CA ARG A 38 5.95 3.33 3.04
C ARG A 38 5.09 2.21 3.60
N ALA A 39 3.79 2.44 3.72
CA ALA A 39 2.85 1.42 4.17
C ALA A 39 2.83 0.24 3.20
N ARG A 40 2.81 0.51 1.91
CA ARG A 40 2.80 -0.50 0.86
C ARG A 40 4.08 -1.33 0.86
N SER A 41 5.22 -0.67 1.03
CA SER A 41 6.51 -1.36 1.10
C SER A 41 6.59 -2.29 2.31
N LYS A 42 6.08 -1.86 3.44
CA LYS A 42 6.02 -2.72 4.64
C LYS A 42 5.06 -3.87 4.46
N PHE A 43 3.94 -3.63 3.79
CA PHE A 43 2.99 -4.68 3.48
C PHE A 43 3.63 -5.76 2.59
N ILE A 44 4.32 -5.37 1.53
CA ILE A 44 5.00 -6.30 0.63
C ILE A 44 6.05 -7.12 1.38
N GLU A 45 6.76 -6.48 2.30
CA GLU A 45 7.75 -7.16 3.14
C GLU A 45 7.12 -8.27 3.97
N THR A 46 5.90 -8.06 4.48
CA THR A 46 5.20 -9.10 5.27
C THR A 46 4.79 -10.30 4.45
N LEU A 47 4.78 -10.19 3.13
CA LEU A 47 4.48 -11.30 2.22
C LEU A 47 5.73 -12.14 1.90
N GLN A 48 6.81 -11.97 2.65
CA GLN A 48 8.08 -12.67 2.45
C GLN A 48 8.76 -12.25 1.13
N ILE A 49 8.52 -11.02 0.69
CA ILE A 49 9.16 -10.46 -0.50
C ILE A 49 10.15 -9.39 -0.06
N ASP A 50 11.42 -9.64 -0.37
CA ASP A 50 12.47 -8.64 -0.23
C ASP A 50 12.64 -7.96 -1.58
N GLN A 51 12.15 -6.72 -1.70
CA GLN A 51 12.15 -5.99 -2.97
C GLN A 51 13.56 -5.74 -3.49
N ARG A 52 14.53 -5.55 -2.58
CA ARG A 52 15.91 -5.34 -2.97
C ARG A 52 16.51 -6.62 -3.56
N ALA A 53 16.24 -7.76 -2.93
CA ALA A 53 16.71 -9.05 -3.45
C ALA A 53 16.03 -9.37 -4.78
N LEU A 54 14.76 -9.05 -4.93
CA LEU A 54 14.04 -9.26 -6.17
C LEU A 54 14.68 -8.47 -7.31
N LEU A 55 15.04 -7.21 -7.06
CA LEU A 55 15.71 -6.38 -8.04
C LEU A 55 17.11 -6.93 -8.40
N ILE A 56 17.90 -7.26 -7.39
CA ILE A 56 19.30 -7.68 -7.60
C ILE A 56 19.39 -9.06 -8.23
N ALA A 57 18.60 -10.02 -7.72
CA ALA A 57 18.71 -11.41 -8.15
C ALA A 57 17.89 -11.72 -9.40
N GLU A 58 16.75 -11.05 -9.60
CA GLU A 58 15.83 -11.40 -10.68
C GLU A 58 15.54 -10.25 -11.63
N ASN A 59 16.10 -9.07 -11.40
CA ASN A 59 15.88 -7.87 -12.22
C ASN A 59 14.39 -7.52 -12.35
N LYS A 60 13.65 -7.72 -11.26
CA LYS A 60 12.21 -7.43 -11.22
C LYS A 60 11.93 -6.39 -10.14
N PHE A 61 10.96 -5.53 -10.41
CA PHE A 61 10.60 -4.48 -9.47
C PHE A 61 9.15 -4.06 -9.67
N PHE A 62 8.54 -3.59 -8.58
CA PHE A 62 7.19 -3.05 -8.62
C PHE A 62 7.22 -1.60 -9.09
N VAL A 63 6.25 -1.25 -9.93
CA VAL A 63 6.05 0.15 -10.34
C VAL A 63 4.59 0.53 -10.12
N VAL A 64 4.36 1.81 -9.87
CA VAL A 64 3.02 2.36 -9.79
C VAL A 64 2.60 2.74 -11.20
N LYS A 65 1.54 2.10 -11.69
CA LYS A 65 0.99 2.37 -13.02
C LYS A 65 -0.05 3.47 -12.98
N ASN A 66 -0.78 3.58 -11.88
CA ASN A 66 -1.91 4.50 -11.78
C ASN A 66 -2.26 4.68 -10.31
N ILE A 67 -2.65 5.89 -9.94
CA ILE A 67 -3.22 6.21 -8.63
C ILE A 67 -4.44 7.07 -8.86
N ILE A 68 -5.54 6.69 -8.21
CA ILE A 68 -6.74 7.52 -8.12
C ILE A 68 -6.92 7.85 -6.64
N ALA A 69 -6.82 9.11 -6.29
CA ALA A 69 -6.79 9.53 -4.89
C ALA A 69 -7.77 10.65 -4.62
N ASP A 70 -8.36 10.61 -3.43
CA ASP A 70 -9.23 11.66 -2.90
C ASP A 70 -8.66 12.19 -1.60
N TYR A 71 -8.44 13.49 -1.55
CA TYR A 71 -8.00 14.21 -0.37
C TYR A 71 -9.23 14.73 0.35
N LEU A 72 -9.62 14.08 1.44
CA LEU A 72 -10.89 14.35 2.10
C LEU A 72 -10.76 15.41 3.18
N LEU A 73 -9.75 15.29 4.05
CA LEU A 73 -9.50 16.20 5.16
C LEU A 73 -8.01 16.38 5.34
N PRO A 74 -7.57 17.53 5.84
CA PRO A 74 -6.13 17.75 6.02
C PRO A 74 -5.58 17.06 7.25
N ALA A 75 -4.30 16.72 7.19
CA ALA A 75 -3.52 16.32 8.34
C ALA A 75 -2.54 17.45 8.68
N TYR A 76 -2.13 17.51 9.94
CA TYR A 76 -1.31 18.57 10.47
C TYR A 76 -0.10 18.03 11.21
N PHE A 77 0.88 18.89 11.43
CA PHE A 77 2.06 18.54 12.21
C PHE A 77 1.67 17.89 13.54
N GLY A 78 2.33 16.78 13.84
CA GLY A 78 2.09 16.05 15.09
C GLY A 78 0.95 15.06 15.04
N ASP A 79 0.14 15.06 13.99
CA ASP A 79 -0.95 14.09 13.86
C ASP A 79 -0.42 12.68 13.72
N LYS A 80 -1.09 11.75 14.39
CA LYS A 80 -0.81 10.33 14.28
C LYS A 80 -1.78 9.71 13.30
N LEU A 81 -1.24 9.00 12.32
CA LEU A 81 -2.01 8.47 11.21
C LEU A 81 -1.92 6.96 11.18
N VAL A 82 -2.99 6.33 10.71
CA VAL A 82 -3.03 4.89 10.44
C VAL A 82 -3.31 4.73 8.95
N ILE A 83 -2.45 4.01 8.25
CA ILE A 83 -2.66 3.69 6.85
C ILE A 83 -3.13 2.24 6.76
N ARG A 84 -4.27 2.02 6.10
CA ARG A 84 -4.88 0.71 5.93
C ARG A 84 -4.75 0.30 4.48
N THR A 85 -4.20 -0.88 4.26
CA THR A 85 -4.00 -1.44 2.92
C THR A 85 -4.81 -2.71 2.77
N THR A 86 -5.61 -2.78 1.71
CA THR A 86 -6.39 -3.98 1.35
C THR A 86 -6.22 -4.26 -0.12
N LEU A 87 -6.44 -5.53 -0.50
CA LEU A 87 -6.39 -5.95 -1.89
C LEU A 87 -7.75 -5.78 -2.53
N ILE A 88 -7.80 -5.06 -3.66
CA ILE A 88 -9.02 -4.97 -4.47
C ILE A 88 -9.02 -6.06 -5.52
N GLU A 89 -7.91 -6.23 -6.23
CA GLU A 89 -7.84 -7.14 -7.36
C GLU A 89 -6.39 -7.58 -7.57
N ILE A 90 -6.19 -8.82 -7.97
CA ILE A 90 -4.89 -9.30 -8.40
C ILE A 90 -5.03 -10.03 -9.73
N LYS A 91 -4.16 -9.68 -10.68
CA LYS A 91 -4.05 -10.31 -11.99
C LYS A 91 -2.68 -10.96 -12.12
N ARG A 92 -2.33 -11.42 -13.32
CA ARG A 92 -1.08 -12.17 -13.53
C ARG A 92 0.17 -11.33 -13.24
N ALA A 93 0.18 -10.07 -13.65
CA ALA A 93 1.34 -9.19 -13.54
C ALA A 93 1.01 -7.84 -12.93
N SER A 94 -0.19 -7.67 -12.41
CA SER A 94 -0.62 -6.40 -11.80
C SER A 94 -1.60 -6.65 -10.67
N MET A 95 -1.73 -5.66 -9.80
CA MET A 95 -2.71 -5.70 -8.71
C MET A 95 -3.18 -4.29 -8.38
N ILE A 96 -4.35 -4.21 -7.79
CA ILE A 96 -4.88 -2.95 -7.29
C ILE A 96 -5.04 -3.08 -5.78
N LEU A 97 -4.44 -2.15 -5.07
CA LEU A 97 -4.56 -2.05 -3.61
C LEU A 97 -5.38 -0.81 -3.29
N LYS A 98 -6.24 -0.92 -2.29
CA LYS A 98 -6.87 0.25 -1.67
C LYS A 98 -6.02 0.65 -0.48
N GLN A 99 -5.69 1.94 -0.41
CA GLN A 99 -4.98 2.47 0.73
C GLN A 99 -5.72 3.68 1.28
N GLU A 100 -6.03 3.63 2.56
CA GLU A 100 -6.77 4.66 3.26
C GLU A 100 -5.91 5.20 4.40
N ILE A 101 -5.97 6.52 4.62
CA ILE A 101 -5.30 7.12 5.75
C ILE A 101 -6.37 7.61 6.72
N LEU A 102 -6.23 7.22 7.98
CA LEU A 102 -7.16 7.60 9.04
C LEU A 102 -6.45 8.41 10.12
N LYS A 103 -7.16 9.39 10.63
CA LYS A 103 -6.79 10.14 11.81
C LYS A 103 -7.95 10.03 12.80
N ASP A 104 -7.68 9.51 13.99
CA ASP A 104 -8.71 9.30 15.02
C ASP A 104 -9.91 8.52 14.46
N ASN A 105 -9.63 7.44 13.73
CA ASN A 105 -10.62 6.58 13.08
C ASN A 105 -11.44 7.27 11.98
N LYS A 106 -11.06 8.47 11.57
CA LYS A 106 -11.74 9.19 10.50
C LYS A 106 -10.90 9.16 9.24
N LYS A 107 -11.51 8.76 8.14
CA LYS A 107 -10.80 8.68 6.87
C LYS A 107 -10.52 10.10 6.35
N ILE A 108 -9.25 10.40 6.12
CA ILE A 108 -8.81 11.70 5.63
C ILE A 108 -8.26 11.64 4.21
N PHE A 109 -7.93 10.43 3.74
CA PHE A 109 -7.37 10.22 2.41
C PHE A 109 -7.74 8.82 1.96
N ASP A 110 -8.02 8.66 0.68
CA ASP A 110 -8.44 7.39 0.10
C ASP A 110 -7.84 7.26 -1.29
N CYS A 111 -7.27 6.10 -1.61
CA CYS A 111 -6.76 5.91 -2.95
C CYS A 111 -6.80 4.46 -3.39
N ASP A 112 -6.84 4.29 -4.70
CA ASP A 112 -6.62 3.00 -5.35
C ASP A 112 -5.31 3.10 -6.09
N VAL A 113 -4.42 2.15 -5.84
CA VAL A 113 -3.08 2.12 -6.41
C VAL A 113 -2.94 0.88 -7.27
N ARG A 114 -2.68 1.08 -8.55
CA ARG A 114 -2.38 -0.04 -9.45
C ARG A 114 -0.88 -0.23 -9.54
N LEU A 115 -0.44 -1.42 -9.20
CA LEU A 115 0.97 -1.82 -9.27
C LEU A 115 1.17 -2.85 -10.36
N ALA A 116 2.34 -2.84 -10.97
CA ALA A 116 2.76 -3.88 -11.90
C ALA A 116 4.14 -4.35 -11.54
N LEU A 117 4.43 -5.61 -11.85
CA LEU A 117 5.78 -6.15 -11.73
C LEU A 117 6.43 -6.07 -13.11
N LEU A 118 7.57 -5.41 -13.20
CA LEU A 118 8.30 -5.23 -14.45
C LEU A 118 9.71 -5.81 -14.35
N ASN A 119 10.29 -6.14 -15.49
CA ASN A 119 11.71 -6.45 -15.58
C ASN A 119 12.51 -5.20 -16.00
N SER A 120 13.83 -5.35 -16.11
CA SER A 120 14.72 -4.24 -16.43
C SER A 120 14.51 -3.66 -17.84
N PHE A 121 13.77 -4.37 -18.70
CA PHE A 121 13.39 -3.88 -20.03
C PHE A 121 12.04 -3.17 -20.02
N GLY A 122 11.44 -3.00 -18.84
CA GLY A 122 10.15 -2.34 -18.71
C GLY A 122 8.97 -3.22 -19.13
N LYS A 123 9.17 -4.53 -19.21
CA LYS A 123 8.11 -5.45 -19.63
C LYS A 123 7.47 -6.13 -18.42
N PRO A 124 6.15 -6.40 -18.49
CA PRO A 124 5.45 -7.08 -17.39
C PRO A 124 6.01 -8.47 -17.11
N GLU A 125 6.09 -8.77 -15.81
CA GLU A 125 6.49 -10.08 -15.31
C GLU A 125 5.37 -10.66 -14.46
N LYS A 126 5.15 -11.96 -14.57
CA LYS A 126 4.13 -12.63 -13.76
C LYS A 126 4.55 -12.68 -12.31
N PHE A 127 3.58 -12.49 -11.43
CA PHE A 127 3.77 -12.77 -10.02
C PHE A 127 4.03 -14.27 -9.84
N SER A 128 4.91 -14.60 -8.90
CA SER A 128 5.14 -16.00 -8.56
C SER A 128 3.89 -16.59 -7.90
N VAL A 129 3.75 -17.92 -7.98
CA VAL A 129 2.65 -18.61 -7.31
C VAL A 129 2.70 -18.35 -5.80
N ASN A 130 3.90 -18.37 -5.22
CA ASN A 130 4.08 -18.10 -3.80
C ASN A 130 3.62 -16.70 -3.41
N PHE A 131 3.90 -15.69 -4.23
CA PHE A 131 3.46 -14.33 -3.96
C PHE A 131 1.93 -14.23 -3.97
N VAL A 132 1.29 -14.80 -5.00
CA VAL A 132 -0.17 -14.80 -5.11
C VAL A 132 -0.79 -15.52 -3.92
N ASP A 133 -0.27 -16.69 -3.56
CA ASP A 133 -0.77 -17.44 -2.41
C ASP A 133 -0.62 -16.66 -1.12
N ASN A 134 0.52 -16.02 -0.92
CA ASN A 134 0.78 -15.27 0.31
C ASN A 134 -0.14 -14.06 0.43
N ILE A 135 -0.36 -13.33 -0.65
CA ILE A 135 -1.24 -12.17 -0.62
C ILE A 135 -2.70 -12.57 -0.41
N GLU A 136 -3.13 -13.65 -1.03
CA GLU A 136 -4.49 -14.14 -0.84
C GLU A 136 -4.72 -14.66 0.57
N LYS A 137 -3.75 -15.40 1.12
CA LYS A 137 -3.81 -15.86 2.51
C LYS A 137 -3.84 -14.70 3.50
N PHE A 138 -3.10 -13.64 3.21
CA PHE A 138 -3.06 -12.50 4.10
C PHE A 138 -4.43 -11.82 4.22
N PHE A 139 -5.11 -11.62 3.11
CA PHE A 139 -6.35 -10.83 3.10
C PHE A 139 -7.60 -11.63 3.42
N LYS A 140 -7.51 -12.94 3.53
CA LYS A 140 -8.68 -13.78 3.81
C LYS A 140 -8.47 -14.61 5.05
N PHE A 141 -9.52 -14.69 5.87
CA PHE A 141 -9.52 -15.62 6.96
C PHE A 141 -9.92 -17.01 6.47
N SER A 142 -9.22 -18.01 6.99
CA SER A 142 -9.67 -19.38 6.84
C SER A 142 -10.83 -19.62 7.81
N LYS A 143 -11.77 -20.35 7.34
CA LYS A 143 -12.88 -20.78 8.19
C LYS A 143 -12.44 -21.90 9.11
#